data_870e10ad01aed905d7fccde98a9a4086
#
_entry.id   870e10ad01aed905d7fccde98a9a4086
#
_cell.length_a   1.000
_cell.length_b   1.000
_cell.length_c   1.000
_cell.angle_alpha   90.00
_cell.angle_beta   90.00
_cell.angle_gamma   90.00
#
_symmetry.space_group_name_H-M   'P 1'
#
loop_
_entity.id
_entity.type
_entity.pdbx_description
1 polymer ?
#
loop_
_entity_poly.entity_id
_entity_poly.type
_entity_poly.pdbx_seq_one_letter_code
_entity_poly.pdbx_strand_id
1 'polypeptide(L)'
;YCLSKKSMSYHKYQKINSLSMLSAEGLRLLNERLPAGSDLLVLEWLERIQINILITRPRNSKLGDFRPPHKNRPPRISINSDLHPVEFLITLAHELAHAVNWNKHGRSAKPHGIEWKYEFRGLLLQILESGLLETKFEEAIKACYFKRESLASSTCRNLRRLFDIDNPASDNVRLEDIPVGSVFL
;
A
#
# COMPACT_ATOMS: atom_id res chain seq x y z
N TYR A 1 34.49 -5.37 -8.70
CA TYR A 1 33.45 -6.13 -7.95
C TYR A 1 32.11 -5.37 -7.81
N CYS A 2 32.01 -4.13 -8.29
CA CYS A 2 30.77 -3.31 -8.16
C CYS A 2 29.84 -3.41 -9.39
N LEU A 3 30.32 -3.92 -10.52
CA LEU A 3 29.55 -3.98 -11.78
C LEU A 3 28.58 -5.18 -11.87
N SER A 4 28.80 -6.24 -11.09
CA SER A 4 27.96 -7.45 -11.15
C SER A 4 26.60 -7.30 -10.46
N LYS A 5 26.49 -6.46 -9.40
CA LYS A 5 25.22 -6.26 -8.66
C LYS A 5 24.23 -5.40 -9.43
N LYS A 6 24.69 -4.38 -10.21
CA LYS A 6 23.79 -3.55 -11.04
C LYS A 6 23.22 -4.33 -12.22
N SER A 7 24.03 -5.19 -12.85
CA SER A 7 23.59 -6.03 -13.98
C SER A 7 22.55 -7.08 -13.55
N MET A 8 22.71 -7.67 -12.37
CA MET A 8 21.79 -8.69 -11.88
C MET A 8 20.44 -8.09 -11.48
N SER A 9 20.43 -6.86 -10.93
CA SER A 9 19.20 -6.10 -10.63
C SER A 9 18.43 -5.78 -11.92
N TYR A 10 19.12 -5.28 -12.96
CA TYR A 10 18.47 -4.88 -14.22
C TYR A 10 17.83 -6.08 -14.96
N HIS A 11 18.50 -7.25 -14.96
CA HIS A 11 17.94 -8.47 -15.55
C HIS A 11 16.70 -8.99 -14.78
N LYS A 12 16.69 -8.84 -13.46
CA LYS A 12 15.54 -9.21 -12.62
C LYS A 12 14.34 -8.33 -12.93
N TYR A 13 14.51 -7.02 -13.08
CA TYR A 13 13.45 -6.08 -13.46
C TYR A 13 12.86 -6.37 -14.86
N GLN A 14 13.69 -6.69 -15.86
CA GLN A 14 13.19 -7.05 -17.19
C GLN A 14 12.39 -8.36 -17.20
N LYS A 15 12.80 -9.35 -16.39
CA LYS A 15 12.06 -10.62 -16.27
C LYS A 15 10.71 -10.45 -15.58
N ILE A 16 10.60 -9.54 -14.62
CA ILE A 16 9.36 -9.21 -13.91
C ILE A 16 8.38 -8.46 -14.83
N ASN A 17 8.86 -7.55 -15.68
CA ASN A 17 8.03 -6.85 -16.65
C ASN A 17 7.35 -7.78 -17.66
N SER A 18 7.91 -8.95 -17.94
CA SER A 18 7.27 -9.96 -18.78
C SER A 18 6.21 -10.79 -18.06
N LEU A 19 6.26 -10.83 -16.72
CA LEU A 19 5.37 -11.64 -15.88
C LEU A 19 4.27 -10.82 -15.21
N SER A 20 4.50 -9.53 -14.91
CA SER A 20 3.62 -8.73 -14.04
C SER A 20 2.74 -7.71 -14.77
N MET A 21 2.77 -7.58 -16.09
CA MET A 21 2.08 -6.53 -16.86
C MET A 21 2.46 -5.08 -16.46
N LEU A 22 3.45 -4.88 -15.59
CA LEU A 22 3.98 -3.56 -15.28
C LEU A 22 5.02 -3.16 -16.33
N SER A 23 4.80 -2.02 -16.97
CA SER A 23 5.82 -1.40 -17.83
C SER A 23 6.99 -0.91 -16.98
N ALA A 24 8.18 -0.71 -17.62
CA ALA A 24 9.33 -0.10 -16.92
C ALA A 24 8.97 1.27 -16.32
N GLU A 25 8.15 2.04 -17.04
CA GLU A 25 7.62 3.32 -16.56
C GLU A 25 6.68 3.14 -15.36
N GLY A 26 5.81 2.14 -15.38
CA GLY A 26 4.93 1.82 -14.26
C GLY A 26 5.71 1.45 -12.99
N LEU A 27 6.78 0.68 -13.13
CA LEU A 27 7.68 0.35 -12.02
C LEU A 27 8.40 1.60 -11.48
N ARG A 28 8.86 2.49 -12.35
CA ARG A 28 9.49 3.75 -11.94
C ARG A 28 8.52 4.61 -11.12
N LEU A 29 7.30 4.81 -11.63
CA LEU A 29 6.26 5.59 -10.95
C LEU A 29 5.86 4.98 -9.60
N LEU A 30 5.84 3.65 -9.51
CA LEU A 30 5.58 2.94 -8.27
C LEU A 30 6.71 3.18 -7.25
N ASN A 31 7.97 3.04 -7.68
CA ASN A 31 9.14 3.22 -6.82
C ASN A 31 9.28 4.66 -6.29
N GLU A 32 8.85 5.66 -7.05
CA GLU A 32 8.82 7.05 -6.60
C GLU A 32 7.82 7.32 -5.47
N ARG A 33 6.89 6.39 -5.23
CA ARG A 33 5.83 6.51 -4.22
C ARG A 33 6.06 5.61 -3.00
N LEU A 34 7.04 4.74 -3.06
CA LEU A 34 7.35 3.77 -2.02
C LEU A 34 8.46 4.28 -1.07
N PRO A 35 8.51 3.83 0.17
CA PRO A 35 9.67 4.03 1.02
C PRO A 35 10.94 3.49 0.34
N ALA A 36 12.07 4.17 0.52
CA ALA A 36 13.33 3.77 -0.08
C ALA A 36 13.68 2.31 0.27
N GLY A 37 14.03 1.52 -0.75
CA GLY A 37 14.43 0.11 -0.59
C GLY A 37 13.27 -0.90 -0.51
N SER A 38 12.01 -0.46 -0.48
CA SER A 38 10.86 -1.39 -0.46
C SER A 38 10.46 -1.94 -1.83
N ASP A 39 11.14 -1.52 -2.89
CA ASP A 39 10.90 -1.97 -4.26
C ASP A 39 11.01 -3.49 -4.41
N LEU A 40 12.03 -4.12 -3.82
CA LEU A 40 12.20 -5.58 -3.89
C LEU A 40 11.07 -6.34 -3.18
N LEU A 41 10.65 -5.86 -2.02
CA LEU A 41 9.52 -6.43 -1.28
C LEU A 41 8.23 -6.37 -2.09
N VAL A 42 7.93 -5.20 -2.65
CA VAL A 42 6.73 -5.01 -3.47
C VAL A 42 6.78 -5.83 -4.75
N LEU A 43 7.94 -5.91 -5.41
CA LEU A 43 8.12 -6.75 -6.59
C LEU A 43 7.88 -8.24 -6.29
N GLU A 44 8.33 -8.73 -5.15
CA GLU A 44 8.08 -10.12 -4.72
C GLU A 44 6.57 -10.38 -4.53
N TRP A 45 5.81 -9.41 -3.99
CA TRP A 45 4.36 -9.53 -3.92
C TRP A 45 3.69 -9.57 -5.30
N LEU A 46 4.13 -8.71 -6.21
CA LEU A 46 3.57 -8.60 -7.56
C LEU A 46 3.94 -9.78 -8.47
N GLU A 47 5.05 -10.47 -8.21
CA GLU A 47 5.41 -11.72 -8.91
C GLU A 47 4.37 -12.83 -8.63
N ARG A 48 3.76 -12.82 -7.46
CA ARG A 48 2.79 -13.84 -7.03
C ARG A 48 1.37 -13.58 -7.53
N ILE A 49 1.09 -12.35 -7.97
CA ILE A 49 -0.25 -11.91 -8.34
C ILE A 49 -0.19 -11.16 -9.67
N GLN A 50 -0.94 -11.64 -10.67
CA GLN A 50 -1.13 -10.91 -11.91
C GLN A 50 -2.18 -9.82 -11.71
N ILE A 51 -1.75 -8.58 -11.48
CA ILE A 51 -2.62 -7.46 -11.18
C ILE A 51 -2.10 -6.15 -11.78
N ASN A 52 -3.02 -5.35 -12.32
CA ASN A 52 -2.70 -4.01 -12.79
C ASN A 52 -2.71 -3.01 -11.63
N ILE A 53 -1.66 -2.21 -11.49
CA ILE A 53 -1.60 -1.11 -10.53
C ILE A 53 -1.79 0.21 -11.28
N LEU A 54 -2.69 1.04 -10.76
CA LEU A 54 -3.00 2.37 -11.26
C LEU A 54 -2.81 3.41 -10.17
N ILE A 55 -1.88 4.34 -10.38
CA ILE A 55 -1.73 5.52 -9.52
C ILE A 55 -2.74 6.57 -10.01
N THR A 56 -3.63 7.01 -9.12
CA THR A 56 -4.73 7.91 -9.45
C THR A 56 -4.55 9.28 -8.83
N ARG A 57 -5.27 10.28 -9.35
CA ARG A 57 -5.43 11.55 -8.67
C ARG A 57 -6.03 11.35 -7.27
N PRO A 58 -5.74 12.24 -6.31
CA PRO A 58 -6.31 12.19 -4.97
C PRO A 58 -7.83 12.04 -4.96
N ARG A 59 -8.34 11.18 -4.10
CA ARG A 59 -9.77 10.93 -3.87
C ARG A 59 -10.06 11.06 -2.39
N ASN A 60 -11.09 11.80 -2.03
CA ASN A 60 -11.48 12.00 -0.62
C ASN A 60 -12.18 10.80 0.00
N SER A 61 -12.79 9.93 -0.83
CA SER A 61 -13.61 8.82 -0.34
C SER A 61 -12.84 7.53 -0.04
N LYS A 62 -11.61 7.39 -0.56
CA LYS A 62 -10.78 6.19 -0.37
C LYS A 62 -9.32 6.45 -0.77
N LEU A 63 -8.40 5.75 -0.12
CA LEU A 63 -6.96 5.80 -0.42
C LEU A 63 -6.59 4.82 -1.53
N GLY A 64 -7.17 3.62 -1.50
CA GLY A 64 -7.01 2.54 -2.47
C GLY A 64 -8.35 1.93 -2.89
N ASP A 65 -8.31 1.03 -3.88
CA ASP A 65 -9.47 0.31 -4.38
C ASP A 65 -9.03 -0.92 -5.18
N PHE A 66 -9.33 -2.11 -4.70
CA PHE A 66 -9.19 -3.34 -5.45
C PHE A 66 -10.45 -3.61 -6.27
N ARG A 67 -10.29 -3.96 -7.52
CA ARG A 67 -11.37 -4.44 -8.38
C ARG A 67 -11.03 -5.81 -8.94
N PRO A 68 -11.85 -6.83 -8.66
CA PRO A 68 -11.66 -8.16 -9.20
C PRO A 68 -11.80 -8.17 -10.73
N PRO A 69 -11.36 -9.26 -11.39
CA PRO A 69 -11.54 -9.40 -12.83
C PRO A 69 -13.03 -9.36 -13.19
N HIS A 70 -13.36 -8.64 -14.26
CA HIS A 70 -14.72 -8.53 -14.75
C HIS A 70 -14.78 -8.57 -16.28
N LYS A 71 -15.48 -9.54 -16.84
CA LYS A 71 -15.50 -9.80 -18.30
C LYS A 71 -14.06 -9.92 -18.83
N ASN A 72 -13.67 -9.11 -19.80
CA ASN A 72 -12.34 -9.08 -20.41
C ASN A 72 -11.35 -8.11 -19.70
N ARG A 73 -11.69 -7.62 -18.51
CA ARG A 73 -10.82 -6.70 -17.74
C ARG A 73 -10.08 -7.49 -16.67
N PRO A 74 -8.74 -7.41 -16.63
CA PRO A 74 -7.93 -8.03 -15.57
C PRO A 74 -8.21 -7.37 -14.22
N PRO A 75 -7.83 -8.03 -13.11
CA PRO A 75 -7.92 -7.46 -11.78
C PRO A 75 -7.02 -6.22 -11.71
N ARG A 76 -7.44 -5.23 -10.91
CA ARG A 76 -6.67 -4.00 -10.75
C ARG A 76 -6.74 -3.43 -9.34
N ILE A 77 -5.65 -2.80 -8.93
CA ILE A 77 -5.57 -1.95 -7.75
C ILE A 77 -5.40 -0.51 -8.22
N SER A 78 -6.08 0.42 -7.57
CA SER A 78 -5.85 1.85 -7.76
C SER A 78 -5.52 2.50 -6.42
N ILE A 79 -4.48 3.37 -6.39
CA ILE A 79 -4.00 4.04 -5.17
C ILE A 79 -3.84 5.53 -5.47
N ASN A 80 -4.17 6.38 -4.50
CA ASN A 80 -4.00 7.82 -4.61
C ASN A 80 -2.53 8.22 -4.68
N SER A 81 -2.22 9.23 -5.47
CA SER A 81 -0.84 9.69 -5.74
C SER A 81 -0.25 10.59 -4.66
N ASP A 82 -1.07 11.12 -3.76
CA ASP A 82 -0.72 12.12 -2.74
C ASP A 82 -0.42 11.52 -1.36
N LEU A 83 -0.38 10.20 -1.26
CA LEU A 83 -0.12 9.53 0.01
C LEU A 83 1.35 9.66 0.43
N HIS A 84 1.57 9.76 1.73
CA HIS A 84 2.89 9.56 2.33
C HIS A 84 3.45 8.19 1.91
N PRO A 85 4.76 8.02 1.63
CA PRO A 85 5.30 6.75 1.12
C PRO A 85 4.95 5.52 1.96
N VAL A 86 5.00 5.64 3.29
CA VAL A 86 4.60 4.54 4.19
C VAL A 86 3.10 4.27 4.12
N GLU A 87 2.26 5.31 4.00
CA GLU A 87 0.82 5.17 3.81
C GLU A 87 0.50 4.50 2.47
N PHE A 88 1.24 4.85 1.42
CA PHE A 88 1.12 4.21 0.11
C PHE A 88 1.45 2.72 0.19
N LEU A 89 2.55 2.33 0.85
CA LEU A 89 2.95 0.93 1.04
C LEU A 89 1.90 0.14 1.83
N ILE A 90 1.37 0.70 2.93
CA ILE A 90 0.31 0.07 3.73
C ILE A 90 -0.99 -0.07 2.92
N THR A 91 -1.35 0.96 2.15
CA THR A 91 -2.54 0.94 1.28
C THR A 91 -2.37 -0.10 0.17
N LEU A 92 -1.19 -0.20 -0.45
CA LEU A 92 -0.89 -1.24 -1.42
C LEU A 92 -1.04 -2.64 -0.81
N ALA A 93 -0.48 -2.87 0.39
CA ALA A 93 -0.63 -4.15 1.10
C ALA A 93 -2.10 -4.46 1.41
N HIS A 94 -2.92 -3.47 1.79
CA HIS A 94 -4.35 -3.60 2.02
C HIS A 94 -5.09 -4.09 0.76
N GLU A 95 -4.85 -3.44 -0.37
CA GLU A 95 -5.49 -3.79 -1.64
C GLU A 95 -4.98 -5.12 -2.21
N LEU A 96 -3.69 -5.43 -2.01
CA LEU A 96 -3.14 -6.75 -2.35
C LEU A 96 -3.75 -7.87 -1.51
N ALA A 97 -4.03 -7.63 -0.23
CA ALA A 97 -4.74 -8.60 0.60
C ALA A 97 -6.15 -8.91 0.06
N HIS A 98 -6.86 -7.90 -0.49
CA HIS A 98 -8.12 -8.13 -1.20
C HIS A 98 -7.92 -8.99 -2.46
N ALA A 99 -6.86 -8.75 -3.23
CA ALA A 99 -6.55 -9.53 -4.42
C ALA A 99 -6.22 -10.98 -4.10
N VAL A 100 -5.36 -11.23 -3.08
CA VAL A 100 -5.01 -12.58 -2.62
C VAL A 100 -6.26 -13.32 -2.12
N ASN A 101 -7.07 -12.66 -1.29
CA ASN A 101 -8.31 -13.21 -0.77
C ASN A 101 -9.29 -13.57 -1.91
N TRP A 102 -9.42 -12.68 -2.91
CA TRP A 102 -10.22 -12.95 -4.09
C TRP A 102 -9.69 -14.16 -4.90
N ASN A 103 -8.38 -14.25 -5.10
CA ASN A 103 -7.78 -15.37 -5.84
C ASN A 103 -8.01 -16.72 -5.15
N LYS A 104 -8.05 -16.74 -3.82
CA LYS A 104 -8.29 -17.96 -3.03
C LYS A 104 -9.76 -18.33 -2.93
N HIS A 105 -10.66 -17.34 -2.82
CA HIS A 105 -12.06 -17.56 -2.43
C HIS A 105 -13.08 -17.05 -3.45
N GLY A 106 -12.64 -16.34 -4.49
CA GLY A 106 -13.51 -15.81 -5.53
C GLY A 106 -14.64 -14.94 -4.99
N ARG A 107 -15.86 -15.16 -5.43
CA ARG A 107 -17.03 -14.39 -5.00
C ARG A 107 -17.43 -14.60 -3.53
N SER A 108 -16.96 -15.65 -2.89
CA SER A 108 -17.21 -15.91 -1.46
C SER A 108 -16.28 -15.11 -0.55
N ALA A 109 -15.23 -14.46 -1.10
CA ALA A 109 -14.32 -13.60 -0.37
C ALA A 109 -15.08 -12.43 0.28
N LYS A 110 -15.14 -12.42 1.61
CA LYS A 110 -15.76 -11.32 2.36
C LYS A 110 -14.76 -10.17 2.50
N PRO A 111 -15.10 -8.95 2.05
CA PRO A 111 -14.27 -7.78 2.31
C PRO A 111 -14.03 -7.64 3.82
N HIS A 112 -12.75 -7.52 4.21
CA HIS A 112 -12.30 -7.42 5.61
C HIS A 112 -12.73 -8.58 6.53
N GLY A 113 -13.08 -9.75 5.93
CA GLY A 113 -13.34 -11.02 6.64
C GLY A 113 -12.08 -11.57 7.31
N ILE A 114 -12.21 -12.74 7.96
CA ILE A 114 -11.08 -13.36 8.68
C ILE A 114 -9.94 -13.74 7.72
N GLU A 115 -10.27 -14.22 6.54
CA GLU A 115 -9.32 -14.61 5.50
C GLU A 115 -8.54 -13.39 5.00
N TRP A 116 -9.25 -12.28 4.71
CA TRP A 116 -8.62 -11.02 4.32
C TRP A 116 -7.70 -10.48 5.43
N LYS A 117 -8.14 -10.53 6.69
CA LYS A 117 -7.33 -10.10 7.84
C LYS A 117 -6.05 -10.90 7.97
N TYR A 118 -6.11 -12.19 7.69
CA TYR A 118 -4.94 -13.07 7.69
C TYR A 118 -3.93 -12.64 6.62
N GLU A 119 -4.38 -12.45 5.38
CA GLU A 119 -3.52 -12.01 4.27
C GLU A 119 -2.90 -10.63 4.55
N PHE A 120 -3.70 -9.68 5.01
CA PHE A 120 -3.21 -8.33 5.30
C PHE A 120 -2.18 -8.32 6.43
N ARG A 121 -2.41 -9.08 7.51
CA ARG A 121 -1.42 -9.23 8.58
C ARG A 121 -0.12 -9.85 8.09
N GLY A 122 -0.20 -10.83 7.21
CA GLY A 122 0.98 -11.46 6.60
C GLY A 122 1.83 -10.46 5.82
N LEU A 123 1.21 -9.58 5.03
CA LEU A 123 1.91 -8.51 4.30
C LEU A 123 2.49 -7.45 5.24
N LEU A 124 1.76 -7.06 6.30
CA LEU A 124 2.27 -6.13 7.31
C LEU A 124 3.46 -6.70 8.09
N LEU A 125 3.47 -8.00 8.40
CA LEU A 125 4.63 -8.66 9.02
C LEU A 125 5.85 -8.57 8.12
N GLN A 126 5.73 -8.83 6.83
CA GLN A 126 6.83 -8.72 5.87
C GLN A 126 7.37 -7.27 5.81
N ILE A 127 6.50 -6.25 5.88
CA ILE A 127 6.94 -4.85 6.00
C ILE A 127 7.75 -4.63 7.28
N LEU A 128 7.28 -5.13 8.42
CA LEU A 128 7.97 -4.97 9.70
C LEU A 128 9.31 -5.74 9.75
N GLU A 129 9.36 -6.93 9.18
CA GLU A 129 10.56 -7.79 9.13
C GLU A 129 11.61 -7.28 8.14
N SER A 130 11.21 -6.45 7.17
CA SER A 130 12.13 -5.88 6.19
C SER A 130 13.11 -4.87 6.79
N GLY A 131 12.81 -4.28 7.95
CA GLY A 131 13.61 -3.24 8.59
C GLY A 131 13.73 -1.94 7.78
N LEU A 132 12.80 -1.71 6.83
CA LEU A 132 12.83 -0.57 5.91
C LEU A 132 12.21 0.70 6.49
N LEU A 133 11.41 0.56 7.55
CA LEU A 133 10.69 1.67 8.14
C LEU A 133 11.42 2.24 9.36
N GLU A 134 11.27 3.53 9.58
CA GLU A 134 11.67 4.13 10.85
C GLU A 134 10.87 3.55 12.01
N THR A 135 11.50 3.40 13.17
CA THR A 135 10.92 2.81 14.39
C THR A 135 9.57 3.41 14.76
N LYS A 136 9.38 4.73 14.57
CA LYS A 136 8.08 5.39 14.83
C LYS A 136 6.92 4.81 14.02
N PHE A 137 7.16 4.45 12.73
CA PHE A 137 6.14 3.83 11.88
C PHE A 137 5.92 2.36 12.22
N GLU A 138 6.99 1.62 12.51
CA GLU A 138 6.87 0.22 12.94
C GLU A 138 6.05 0.10 14.21
N GLU A 139 6.33 0.91 15.23
CA GLU A 139 5.57 0.92 16.48
C GLU A 139 4.10 1.29 16.26
N ALA A 140 3.84 2.28 15.42
CA ALA A 140 2.48 2.67 15.07
C ALA A 140 1.74 1.56 14.32
N ILE A 141 2.37 0.87 13.37
CA ILE A 141 1.79 -0.29 12.67
C ILE A 141 1.48 -1.41 13.66
N LYS A 142 2.42 -1.76 14.54
CA LYS A 142 2.23 -2.77 15.59
C LYS A 142 1.05 -2.41 16.50
N ALA A 143 0.96 -1.16 16.95
CA ALA A 143 -0.12 -0.69 17.79
C ALA A 143 -1.48 -0.70 17.09
N CYS A 144 -1.52 -0.33 15.80
CA CYS A 144 -2.75 -0.21 15.03
C CYS A 144 -3.34 -1.54 14.58
N TYR A 145 -2.50 -2.46 14.12
CA TYR A 145 -2.95 -3.63 13.39
C TYR A 145 -2.73 -4.96 14.14
N PHE A 146 -1.91 -4.98 15.19
CA PHE A 146 -1.62 -6.20 15.94
C PHE A 146 -2.15 -6.17 17.38
N LYS A 147 -2.26 -4.98 18.01
CA LYS A 147 -2.78 -4.83 19.37
C LYS A 147 -4.30 -4.64 19.41
N ARG A 148 -4.95 -4.26 18.30
CA ARG A 148 -6.40 -4.05 18.22
C ARG A 148 -7.08 -5.21 17.50
N GLU A 149 -8.29 -5.58 17.95
CA GLU A 149 -9.09 -6.63 17.30
C GLU A 149 -9.64 -6.19 15.94
N SER A 150 -9.83 -4.89 15.70
CA SER A 150 -10.41 -4.36 14.47
C SER A 150 -9.33 -3.88 13.50
N LEU A 151 -9.14 -4.63 12.41
CA LEU A 151 -8.29 -4.28 11.27
C LEU A 151 -9.02 -3.49 10.16
N ALA A 152 -10.31 -3.22 10.35
CA ALA A 152 -11.17 -2.73 9.27
C ALA A 152 -10.94 -1.26 8.90
N SER A 153 -10.23 -0.49 9.72
CA SER A 153 -9.89 0.90 9.40
C SER A 153 -8.51 0.97 8.75
N SER A 154 -8.46 1.39 7.50
CA SER A 154 -7.21 1.73 6.79
C SER A 154 -6.50 2.93 7.44
N THR A 155 -7.16 3.62 8.37
CA THR A 155 -6.66 4.84 8.98
C THR A 155 -6.62 4.71 10.49
N CYS A 156 -5.48 4.27 11.00
CA CYS A 156 -5.20 4.39 12.43
C CYS A 156 -4.81 5.83 12.74
N ARG A 157 -5.46 6.45 13.75
CA ARG A 157 -5.21 7.85 14.16
C ARG A 157 -3.72 8.12 14.43
N ASN A 158 -3.02 7.17 15.05
CA ASN A 158 -1.59 7.34 15.34
C ASN A 158 -0.74 7.38 14.07
N LEU A 159 -1.00 6.51 13.11
CA LEU A 159 -0.32 6.54 11.80
C LEU A 159 -0.64 7.82 11.05
N ARG A 160 -1.92 8.24 11.05
CA ARG A 160 -2.32 9.49 10.40
C ARG A 160 -1.56 10.70 10.93
N ARG A 161 -1.44 10.82 12.24
CA ARG A 161 -0.65 11.90 12.87
C ARG A 161 0.82 11.90 12.43
N LEU A 162 1.44 10.73 12.29
CA LEU A 162 2.82 10.63 11.81
C LEU A 162 2.93 11.09 10.35
N PHE A 163 2.00 10.69 9.50
CA PHE A 163 1.99 11.12 8.09
C PHE A 163 1.82 12.64 7.95
N ASP A 164 0.95 13.24 8.76
CA ASP A 164 0.73 14.67 8.77
C ASP A 164 1.95 15.47 9.27
N ILE A 165 2.73 14.91 10.20
CA ILE A 165 3.96 15.54 10.72
C ILE A 165 5.08 15.49 9.65
N ASP A 166 5.22 14.37 8.95
CA ASP A 166 6.26 14.18 7.94
C ASP A 166 5.91 14.86 6.60
N ASN A 167 4.65 15.22 6.37
CA ASN A 167 4.20 15.94 5.19
C ASN A 167 3.36 17.18 5.56
N PRO A 168 3.99 18.23 6.08
CA PRO A 168 3.29 19.45 6.54
C PRO A 168 2.60 20.24 5.43
N ALA A 169 2.85 19.91 4.15
CA ALA A 169 2.20 20.55 2.99
C ALA A 169 0.76 20.05 2.73
N SER A 170 0.24 19.09 3.51
CA SER A 170 -1.16 18.76 3.45
C SER A 170 -1.95 19.83 4.21
N ASP A 171 -2.65 20.70 3.50
CA ASP A 171 -3.59 21.73 4.02
C ASP A 171 -4.80 21.13 4.79
N ASN A 172 -4.62 20.00 5.44
CA ASN A 172 -5.65 19.36 6.24
C ASN A 172 -5.68 19.98 7.63
N VAL A 173 -6.39 21.10 7.77
CA VAL A 173 -6.77 21.64 9.09
C VAL A 173 -7.51 20.55 9.84
N ARG A 174 -6.98 20.12 10.99
CA ARG A 174 -7.62 19.09 11.82
C ARG A 174 -8.78 19.71 12.58
N LEU A 175 -9.85 18.94 12.79
CA LEU A 175 -10.98 19.36 13.59
C LEU A 175 -10.55 19.77 15.02
N GLU A 176 -9.54 19.12 15.56
CA GLU A 176 -8.94 19.38 16.88
C GLU A 176 -8.10 20.67 16.93
N ASP A 177 -7.64 21.17 15.78
CA ASP A 177 -6.87 22.43 15.64
C ASP A 177 -7.78 23.64 15.34
N ILE A 178 -9.08 23.40 15.16
CA ILE A 178 -10.06 24.45 14.88
C ILE A 178 -10.52 25.07 16.19
N PRO A 179 -10.41 26.39 16.38
CA PRO A 179 -10.88 27.06 17.58
C PRO A 179 -12.36 26.80 17.84
N VAL A 180 -12.72 26.55 19.10
CA VAL A 180 -14.11 26.38 19.51
C VAL A 180 -14.90 27.62 19.11
N GLY A 181 -15.99 27.43 18.35
CA GLY A 181 -16.82 28.53 17.84
C GLY A 181 -16.55 28.93 16.38
N SER A 182 -15.63 28.22 15.67
CA SER A 182 -15.44 28.44 14.22
C SER A 182 -16.70 28.06 13.44
N VAL A 183 -17.11 28.94 12.54
CA VAL A 183 -18.27 28.73 11.65
C VAL A 183 -17.76 28.36 10.27
N PHE A 184 -18.23 27.24 9.73
CA PHE A 184 -17.95 26.81 8.36
C PHE A 184 -19.09 27.30 7.44
N LEU A 185 -18.74 28.03 6.41
CA LEU A 185 -19.67 28.45 5.36
C LEU A 185 -19.60 27.48 4.19
#